data_a24a654cc6cb9494b0ca10950fd2ebdc
#
_entry.id   a24a654cc6cb9494b0ca10950fd2ebdc
#
_cell.length_a   1.000
_cell.length_b   1.000
_cell.length_c   1.000
_cell.angle_alpha   90.00
_cell.angle_beta   90.00
_cell.angle_gamma   90.00
#
_symmetry.space_group_name_H-M   'P 1'
#
loop_
_entity.id
_entity.type
_entity.pdbx_description
1 polymer ?
#
loop_
_entity_poly.entity_id
_entity_poly.type
_entity_poly.pdbx_seq_one_letter_code
_entity_poly.pdbx_strand_id
1 'polypeptide(L)'
;MFSRQTLLALLSFSGSPVLADFLGPRYPPPADLTSKDSHVIAGWENLTEILQGYLKIDPEEDPILGTLKNTTFSVGLFSTRDDGATSKFQFHHNSPTTKRAKYGTKEVDGDTIYGVASITKLFTVYSALMNLDPTDWERPLTYFFPQLADTAKEARDNPAEHIQWDKITPLALANQISGVPRDGWPLFTTGEKLVGGTAAAAALGLPPLNMQKDPQLSTMPCSNFSDPNITSCADDYDNYVESQENRPPTFLPWANPAYANTGFILLGAVLRNLTGKSLDEQFSSDIFDPLGMSRTYTEAPPKDEWDNAVIPVNNDTELEMVYLLTPDPAKSSGTLLSTLNDLTKFGSSILNYTLLPGDVTRKWMKPHTHTARLDYSVGGPWEIPRYVHPETGLVIDLYTKSGDAGLFSSFLVLVPEFEIGFTVLAASTDRALRALIAGKIGDAVVNALMPALLEQAATEAEKNYGGTYVSTIEGLNSSITITRNKTEGAPPGLTISRFISNGADYLLAEAEASGAPNDPDAMPNRLVPTVVDEKSGRVAMRALTAMDAPKLSKGIISGILSADWTTVGGPTYGALDMGLYIFDVDDDGKATGVSPLAFRTTLKRKD
;
A
#
# COMPACT_ATOMS: atom_id res chain seq x y z
N MET A 1 -46.89 29.50 -2.34
CA MET A 1 -46.32 30.03 -1.06
C MET A 1 -45.67 28.86 -0.32
N PHE A 2 -44.48 28.49 -0.67
CA PHE A 2 -43.67 27.54 0.10
C PHE A 2 -42.74 28.32 1.04
N SER A 3 -42.83 28.02 2.30
CA SER A 3 -42.20 28.74 3.39
C SER A 3 -40.67 28.70 3.33
N ARG A 4 -40.02 29.85 3.57
CA ARG A 4 -38.57 30.06 3.65
C ARG A 4 -37.86 29.34 4.80
N GLN A 5 -38.51 28.41 5.50
CA GLN A 5 -37.97 27.72 6.67
C GLN A 5 -37.40 26.33 6.37
N THR A 6 -37.56 25.78 5.14
CA THR A 6 -37.07 24.43 4.80
C THR A 6 -35.70 24.46 4.11
N LEU A 7 -35.07 25.62 3.91
CA LEU A 7 -33.76 25.76 3.24
C LEU A 7 -32.59 25.96 4.21
N LEU A 8 -32.81 25.94 5.51
CA LEU A 8 -31.78 26.19 6.55
C LEU A 8 -31.32 24.95 7.31
N ALA A 9 -31.82 23.76 6.96
CA ALA A 9 -31.50 22.50 7.67
C ALA A 9 -30.47 21.62 6.92
N LEU A 10 -29.86 22.10 5.83
CA LEU A 10 -28.89 21.35 5.03
C LEU A 10 -27.47 21.94 5.00
N LEU A 11 -27.18 22.87 5.91
CA LEU A 11 -25.87 23.54 5.97
C LEU A 11 -25.19 23.49 7.35
N SER A 12 -25.41 22.44 8.11
CA SER A 12 -24.72 22.26 9.40
C SER A 12 -23.89 20.97 9.48
N PHE A 13 -23.25 20.57 8.37
CA PHE A 13 -22.02 19.77 8.41
C PHE A 13 -20.83 20.67 8.08
N SER A 14 -20.64 21.70 8.88
CA SER A 14 -19.38 22.44 8.95
C SER A 14 -18.55 21.92 10.13
N GLY A 15 -18.15 20.64 10.07
CA GLY A 15 -16.86 20.33 10.66
C GLY A 15 -15.86 21.23 9.90
N SER A 16 -15.22 22.18 10.57
CA SER A 16 -14.08 22.90 9.99
C SER A 16 -13.13 21.82 9.49
N PRO A 17 -12.74 21.79 8.19
CA PRO A 17 -11.70 20.87 7.80
C PRO A 17 -10.48 21.23 8.64
N VAL A 18 -10.08 20.33 9.54
CA VAL A 18 -8.76 20.40 10.15
C VAL A 18 -7.82 20.26 8.96
N LEU A 19 -7.17 21.34 8.58
CA LEU A 19 -6.21 21.33 7.49
C LEU A 19 -4.98 20.61 8.04
N ALA A 20 -4.78 19.37 7.60
CA ALA A 20 -3.56 18.64 7.90
C ALA A 20 -2.38 19.38 7.28
N ASP A 21 -1.25 19.40 7.96
CA ASP A 21 0.00 19.87 7.41
C ASP A 21 0.37 19.05 6.16
N PHE A 22 1.15 19.63 5.25
CA PHE A 22 1.62 18.93 4.05
C PHE A 22 2.67 17.87 4.36
N LEU A 23 3.41 18.02 5.46
CA LEU A 23 4.50 17.13 5.85
C LEU A 23 4.06 16.17 6.96
N GLY A 24 4.46 14.91 6.86
CA GLY A 24 4.34 13.83 7.83
C GLY A 24 5.57 12.93 7.78
N PRO A 25 5.70 11.95 8.64
CA PRO A 25 4.83 11.53 9.76
C PRO A 25 4.79 12.52 10.93
N ARG A 26 3.80 12.35 11.83
CA ARG A 26 3.63 13.27 13.00
C ARG A 26 4.45 12.87 14.20
N TYR A 27 4.70 11.60 14.33
CA TYR A 27 5.45 11.01 15.44
C TYR A 27 6.44 9.97 14.89
N PRO A 28 7.52 9.66 15.59
CA PRO A 28 8.29 8.45 15.32
C PRO A 28 7.38 7.21 15.35
N PRO A 29 7.70 6.17 14.55
CA PRO A 29 6.93 4.92 14.56
C PRO A 29 6.87 4.32 15.97
N PRO A 30 5.71 3.76 16.39
CA PRO A 30 5.59 3.14 17.72
C PRO A 30 6.40 1.86 17.80
N ALA A 31 7.02 1.61 18.95
CA ALA A 31 7.86 0.45 19.20
C ALA A 31 7.23 -0.56 20.17
N ASP A 32 6.23 -0.15 20.95
CA ASP A 32 5.53 -1.00 21.89
C ASP A 32 4.07 -1.24 21.43
N LEU A 33 3.86 -2.29 20.65
CA LEU A 33 2.53 -2.67 20.20
C LEU A 33 1.88 -3.73 21.09
N THR A 34 2.70 -4.55 21.78
CA THR A 34 2.26 -5.80 22.39
C THR A 34 2.16 -5.78 23.90
N SER A 35 2.63 -4.72 24.58
CA SER A 35 2.44 -4.60 26.03
C SER A 35 0.95 -4.40 26.37
N LYS A 36 0.59 -4.77 27.60
CA LYS A 36 -0.80 -4.67 28.09
C LYS A 36 -1.34 -3.23 28.15
N ASP A 37 -0.44 -2.26 28.19
CA ASP A 37 -0.77 -0.84 28.29
C ASP A 37 -0.78 -0.15 26.90
N SER A 38 -0.49 -0.91 25.82
CA SER A 38 -0.50 -0.42 24.46
C SER A 38 -1.92 -0.14 23.95
N HIS A 39 -2.12 1.00 23.32
CA HIS A 39 -3.35 1.34 22.62
C HIS A 39 -3.67 0.36 21.49
N VAL A 40 -2.64 -0.27 20.89
CA VAL A 40 -2.81 -1.24 19.81
C VAL A 40 -3.44 -2.53 20.30
N ILE A 41 -3.18 -2.95 21.55
CA ILE A 41 -3.89 -4.08 22.18
C ILE A 41 -5.40 -3.79 22.23
N ALA A 42 -5.79 -2.63 22.74
CA ALA A 42 -7.22 -2.26 22.80
C ALA A 42 -7.84 -2.15 21.40
N GLY A 43 -7.10 -1.61 20.43
CA GLY A 43 -7.52 -1.57 19.03
C GLY A 43 -7.73 -2.96 18.43
N TRP A 44 -6.84 -3.91 18.74
CA TRP A 44 -6.95 -5.30 18.29
C TRP A 44 -8.11 -6.06 18.95
N GLU A 45 -8.33 -5.84 20.24
CA GLU A 45 -9.48 -6.39 20.97
C GLU A 45 -10.79 -5.88 20.34
N ASN A 46 -10.89 -4.58 20.08
CA ASN A 46 -12.03 -3.99 19.38
C ASN A 46 -12.22 -4.59 17.97
N LEU A 47 -11.15 -4.74 17.18
CA LEU A 47 -11.21 -5.43 15.88
C LEU A 47 -11.75 -6.85 16.01
N THR A 48 -11.26 -7.59 17.01
CA THR A 48 -11.71 -8.98 17.27
C THR A 48 -13.19 -9.03 17.59
N GLU A 49 -13.69 -8.11 18.41
CA GLU A 49 -15.13 -8.00 18.73
C GLU A 49 -15.96 -7.65 17.49
N ILE A 50 -15.49 -6.72 16.65
CA ILE A 50 -16.14 -6.37 15.37
C ILE A 50 -16.23 -7.60 14.45
N LEU A 51 -15.13 -8.32 14.24
CA LEU A 51 -15.10 -9.51 13.38
C LEU A 51 -16.00 -10.62 13.94
N GLN A 52 -16.01 -10.85 15.26
CA GLN A 52 -16.91 -11.79 15.90
C GLN A 52 -18.38 -11.35 15.79
N GLY A 53 -18.64 -10.05 15.80
CA GLY A 53 -19.95 -9.46 15.53
C GLY A 53 -20.41 -9.75 14.10
N TYR A 54 -19.56 -9.49 13.13
CA TYR A 54 -19.84 -9.76 11.70
C TYR A 54 -20.17 -11.23 11.44
N LEU A 55 -19.51 -12.17 12.12
CA LEU A 55 -19.79 -13.61 12.00
C LEU A 55 -21.19 -14.02 12.50
N LYS A 56 -21.88 -13.17 13.25
CA LYS A 56 -23.23 -13.40 13.79
C LYS A 56 -24.34 -12.76 12.97
N ILE A 57 -23.99 -11.89 12.00
CA ILE A 57 -24.96 -11.21 11.16
C ILE A 57 -25.66 -12.23 10.24
N ASP A 58 -26.97 -12.07 10.09
CA ASP A 58 -27.73 -12.88 9.13
C ASP A 58 -27.77 -12.20 7.74
N PRO A 59 -27.82 -13.01 6.64
CA PRO A 59 -27.90 -12.47 5.27
C PRO A 59 -29.16 -11.60 5.01
N GLU A 60 -30.21 -11.75 5.83
CA GLU A 60 -31.40 -10.89 5.76
C GLU A 60 -31.14 -9.48 6.33
N GLU A 61 -30.21 -9.34 7.28
CA GLU A 61 -29.81 -8.07 7.87
C GLU A 61 -28.78 -7.35 6.99
N ASP A 62 -27.72 -8.05 6.58
CA ASP A 62 -26.71 -7.54 5.63
C ASP A 62 -26.31 -8.67 4.66
N PRO A 63 -26.66 -8.55 3.37
CA PRO A 63 -26.42 -9.60 2.38
C PRO A 63 -24.92 -9.85 2.10
N ILE A 64 -24.03 -8.92 2.45
CA ILE A 64 -22.59 -9.09 2.30
C ILE A 64 -22.02 -9.70 3.59
N LEU A 65 -22.12 -9.00 4.71
CA LEU A 65 -21.56 -9.44 5.98
C LEU A 65 -22.21 -10.74 6.51
N GLY A 66 -23.49 -10.97 6.24
CA GLY A 66 -24.17 -12.21 6.62
C GLY A 66 -23.62 -13.47 5.95
N THR A 67 -22.82 -13.32 4.87
CA THR A 67 -22.13 -14.44 4.23
C THR A 67 -20.72 -14.66 4.79
N LEU A 68 -20.20 -13.78 5.65
CA LEU A 68 -18.84 -13.87 6.20
C LEU A 68 -18.60 -15.21 6.93
N LYS A 69 -19.61 -15.72 7.65
CA LYS A 69 -19.54 -17.02 8.32
C LYS A 69 -19.21 -18.20 7.40
N ASN A 70 -19.46 -18.04 6.09
CA ASN A 70 -19.17 -19.05 5.06
C ASN A 70 -17.81 -18.83 4.36
N THR A 71 -17.08 -17.78 4.74
CA THR A 71 -15.75 -17.46 4.22
C THR A 71 -14.69 -17.87 5.24
N THR A 72 -13.71 -18.67 4.83
CA THR A 72 -12.52 -18.95 5.65
C THR A 72 -11.56 -17.79 5.49
N PHE A 73 -11.06 -17.22 6.59
CA PHE A 73 -10.14 -16.09 6.49
C PHE A 73 -9.14 -16.03 7.64
N SER A 74 -8.01 -15.40 7.36
CA SER A 74 -6.97 -15.07 8.31
C SER A 74 -6.63 -13.58 8.20
N VAL A 75 -6.44 -12.94 9.35
CA VAL A 75 -5.99 -11.54 9.47
C VAL A 75 -4.78 -11.51 10.38
N GLY A 76 -3.74 -10.76 10.00
CA GLY A 76 -2.57 -10.59 10.85
C GLY A 76 -1.96 -9.20 10.70
N LEU A 77 -1.50 -8.63 11.83
CA LEU A 77 -0.71 -7.41 11.91
C LEU A 77 0.73 -7.76 12.24
N PHE A 78 1.66 -7.07 11.62
CA PHE A 78 3.10 -7.17 11.94
C PHE A 78 3.73 -5.79 12.07
N SER A 79 4.83 -5.73 12.77
CA SER A 79 5.63 -4.52 12.95
C SER A 79 7.11 -4.85 12.73
N THR A 80 7.86 -3.88 12.23
CA THR A 80 9.32 -3.97 12.17
C THR A 80 9.99 -3.44 13.44
N ARG A 81 9.19 -2.93 14.39
CA ARG A 81 9.63 -2.35 15.67
C ARG A 81 9.28 -3.23 16.87
N ASP A 82 8.30 -4.12 16.73
CA ASP A 82 7.83 -5.03 17.78
C ASP A 82 7.68 -6.44 17.20
N ASP A 83 8.67 -7.30 17.39
CA ASP A 83 8.71 -8.68 16.89
C ASP A 83 7.56 -9.54 17.45
N GLY A 84 7.02 -9.17 18.61
CA GLY A 84 5.87 -9.85 19.22
C GLY A 84 4.57 -9.66 18.45
N ALA A 85 4.45 -8.61 17.64
CA ALA A 85 3.24 -8.25 16.94
C ALA A 85 2.72 -9.39 16.04
N THR A 86 3.61 -10.02 15.26
CA THR A 86 3.27 -11.08 14.32
C THR A 86 2.59 -12.28 14.98
N SER A 87 3.05 -12.69 16.15
CA SER A 87 2.45 -13.83 16.86
C SER A 87 1.23 -13.45 17.68
N LYS A 88 1.17 -12.19 18.16
CA LYS A 88 0.11 -11.71 19.03
C LYS A 88 -1.15 -11.30 18.28
N PHE A 89 -0.99 -10.69 17.13
CA PHE A 89 -2.07 -10.09 16.37
C PHE A 89 -2.44 -10.93 15.15
N GLN A 90 -3.03 -12.10 15.42
CA GLN A 90 -3.62 -12.96 14.39
C GLN A 90 -5.05 -13.31 14.76
N PHE A 91 -5.93 -13.31 13.75
CA PHE A 91 -7.31 -13.75 13.86
C PHE A 91 -7.64 -14.69 12.72
N HIS A 92 -8.21 -15.86 13.04
CA HIS A 92 -8.52 -16.92 12.07
C HIS A 92 -9.97 -17.37 12.21
N HIS A 93 -10.63 -17.59 11.07
CA HIS A 93 -11.98 -18.16 11.02
C HIS A 93 -12.07 -19.29 10.00
N ASN A 94 -12.58 -20.42 10.44
CA ASN A 94 -12.84 -21.60 9.60
C ASN A 94 -14.30 -21.67 9.22
N SER A 95 -14.62 -21.52 7.94
CA SER A 95 -15.97 -21.69 7.44
C SER A 95 -16.46 -23.15 7.58
N PRO A 96 -17.78 -23.38 7.63
CA PRO A 96 -18.32 -24.73 7.60
C PRO A 96 -17.92 -25.52 6.36
N THR A 97 -17.68 -24.85 5.23
CA THR A 97 -17.22 -25.48 3.98
C THR A 97 -15.82 -26.04 4.13
N THR A 98 -14.86 -25.24 4.63
CA THR A 98 -13.48 -25.68 4.87
C THR A 98 -13.42 -26.82 5.88
N LYS A 99 -14.18 -26.73 6.97
CA LYS A 99 -14.23 -27.81 7.98
C LYS A 99 -14.69 -29.15 7.43
N ARG A 100 -15.56 -29.14 6.41
CA ARG A 100 -16.12 -30.35 5.78
C ARG A 100 -15.50 -30.71 4.43
N ALA A 101 -14.60 -29.89 3.90
CA ALA A 101 -13.97 -30.12 2.62
C ALA A 101 -13.24 -31.47 2.57
N LYS A 102 -13.21 -32.12 1.41
CA LYS A 102 -12.50 -33.37 1.19
C LYS A 102 -10.99 -33.20 1.34
N TYR A 103 -10.47 -32.08 0.85
CA TYR A 103 -9.05 -31.75 0.80
C TYR A 103 -8.71 -30.57 1.72
N GLY A 104 -7.42 -30.36 1.95
CA GLY A 104 -6.90 -29.22 2.66
C GLY A 104 -7.09 -29.25 4.18
N THR A 105 -6.57 -28.20 4.82
CA THR A 105 -6.67 -28.02 6.27
C THR A 105 -8.10 -27.89 6.75
N LYS A 106 -8.34 -28.30 8.00
CA LYS A 106 -9.63 -28.12 8.69
C LYS A 106 -9.59 -26.97 9.69
N GLU A 107 -8.40 -26.55 10.04
CA GLU A 107 -8.11 -25.41 10.89
C GLU A 107 -7.05 -24.53 10.23
N VAL A 108 -7.35 -23.23 10.09
CA VAL A 108 -6.40 -22.28 9.52
C VAL A 108 -5.63 -21.55 10.63
N ASP A 109 -4.38 -21.27 10.34
CA ASP A 109 -3.43 -20.55 11.18
C ASP A 109 -2.56 -19.60 10.33
N GLY A 110 -1.50 -19.04 10.93
CA GLY A 110 -0.57 -18.13 10.25
C GLY A 110 0.26 -18.78 9.14
N ASP A 111 0.40 -20.12 9.15
CA ASP A 111 1.19 -20.88 8.18
C ASP A 111 0.31 -21.59 7.14
N THR A 112 -0.98 -21.36 7.17
CA THR A 112 -1.92 -21.92 6.20
C THR A 112 -1.77 -21.25 4.84
N ILE A 113 -1.68 -22.07 3.78
CA ILE A 113 -1.48 -21.63 2.39
C ILE A 113 -2.81 -21.18 1.78
N TYR A 114 -2.82 -19.97 1.22
CA TYR A 114 -3.92 -19.37 0.45
C TYR A 114 -3.44 -18.95 -0.94
N GLY A 115 -4.32 -18.92 -1.92
CA GLY A 115 -4.08 -18.19 -3.16
C GLY A 115 -4.05 -16.67 -2.87
N VAL A 116 -2.96 -16.00 -3.26
CA VAL A 116 -2.82 -14.56 -3.02
C VAL A 116 -3.06 -13.71 -4.26
N ALA A 117 -3.32 -14.37 -5.39
CA ALA A 117 -3.69 -13.73 -6.65
C ALA A 117 -2.78 -12.53 -7.00
N SER A 118 -3.35 -11.37 -7.26
CA SER A 118 -2.61 -10.20 -7.75
C SER A 118 -1.64 -9.54 -6.75
N ILE A 119 -1.50 -10.02 -5.53
CA ILE A 119 -0.34 -9.71 -4.67
C ILE A 119 0.96 -10.14 -5.37
N THR A 120 0.91 -11.18 -6.22
CA THR A 120 2.02 -11.60 -7.11
C THR A 120 2.72 -10.44 -7.81
N LYS A 121 1.98 -9.41 -8.22
CA LYS A 121 2.53 -8.24 -8.93
C LYS A 121 3.57 -7.48 -8.12
N LEU A 122 3.47 -7.50 -6.78
CA LEU A 122 4.51 -6.93 -5.92
C LEU A 122 5.82 -7.69 -6.07
N PHE A 123 5.76 -9.02 -6.11
CA PHE A 123 6.94 -9.88 -6.28
C PHE A 123 7.58 -9.66 -7.65
N THR A 124 6.77 -9.52 -8.69
CA THR A 124 7.26 -9.23 -10.05
C THR A 124 7.98 -7.89 -10.11
N VAL A 125 7.42 -6.83 -9.54
CA VAL A 125 8.09 -5.51 -9.52
C VAL A 125 9.31 -5.54 -8.61
N TYR A 126 9.24 -6.24 -7.47
CA TYR A 126 10.36 -6.34 -6.54
C TYR A 126 11.56 -7.07 -7.16
N SER A 127 11.31 -8.20 -7.85
CA SER A 127 12.34 -8.89 -8.64
C SER A 127 12.85 -8.02 -9.79
N ALA A 128 11.98 -7.26 -10.46
CA ALA A 128 12.39 -6.31 -11.49
C ALA A 128 13.29 -5.19 -10.94
N LEU A 129 13.03 -4.68 -9.74
CA LEU A 129 13.89 -3.70 -9.07
C LEU A 129 15.28 -4.25 -8.71
N MET A 130 15.39 -5.55 -8.53
CA MET A 130 16.66 -6.23 -8.24
C MET A 130 17.47 -6.55 -9.50
N ASN A 131 16.80 -6.77 -10.65
CA ASN A 131 17.43 -7.33 -11.85
C ASN A 131 17.52 -6.36 -13.04
N LEU A 132 16.73 -5.29 -13.08
CA LEU A 132 16.78 -4.30 -14.15
C LEU A 132 17.73 -3.15 -13.77
N ASP A 133 18.62 -2.81 -14.68
CA ASP A 133 19.39 -1.58 -14.56
C ASP A 133 18.48 -0.33 -14.65
N PRO A 134 18.86 0.80 -14.04
CA PRO A 134 18.07 2.04 -14.12
C PRO A 134 17.70 2.46 -15.55
N THR A 135 18.55 2.17 -16.53
CA THR A 135 18.29 2.47 -17.95
C THR A 135 17.26 1.53 -18.57
N ASP A 136 17.14 0.29 -18.11
CA ASP A 136 16.18 -0.68 -18.65
C ASP A 136 14.74 -0.31 -18.31
N TRP A 137 14.52 0.33 -17.16
CA TRP A 137 13.21 0.82 -16.77
C TRP A 137 12.61 1.84 -17.75
N GLU A 138 13.45 2.58 -18.48
CA GLU A 138 13.05 3.64 -19.41
C GLU A 138 13.16 3.23 -20.89
N ARG A 139 13.66 2.03 -21.18
CA ARG A 139 13.74 1.55 -22.56
C ARG A 139 12.36 1.16 -23.09
N PRO A 140 12.04 1.48 -24.35
CA PRO A 140 10.75 1.09 -24.95
C PRO A 140 10.65 -0.43 -25.10
N LEU A 141 9.44 -0.98 -25.03
CA LEU A 141 9.22 -2.43 -25.21
C LEU A 141 9.72 -2.96 -26.55
N THR A 142 9.74 -2.12 -27.58
CA THR A 142 10.34 -2.47 -28.90
C THR A 142 11.85 -2.74 -28.83
N TYR A 143 12.54 -2.34 -27.76
CA TYR A 143 13.93 -2.72 -27.52
C TYR A 143 14.05 -4.18 -27.07
N PHE A 144 13.16 -4.61 -26.17
CA PHE A 144 13.15 -5.99 -25.65
C PHE A 144 12.47 -6.96 -26.61
N PHE A 145 11.49 -6.48 -27.36
CA PHE A 145 10.64 -7.22 -28.28
C PHE A 145 10.60 -6.52 -29.65
N PRO A 146 11.62 -6.74 -30.51
CA PRO A 146 11.72 -6.06 -31.82
C PRO A 146 10.53 -6.33 -32.75
N GLN A 147 9.84 -7.47 -32.60
CA GLN A 147 8.62 -7.81 -33.36
C GLN A 147 7.52 -6.76 -33.21
N LEU A 148 7.42 -6.06 -32.08
CA LEU A 148 6.44 -5.00 -31.85
C LEU A 148 6.71 -3.69 -32.62
N ALA A 149 7.84 -3.59 -33.33
CA ALA A 149 8.26 -2.34 -33.97
C ALA A 149 7.39 -1.94 -35.17
N ASP A 150 6.84 -2.90 -35.90
CA ASP A 150 6.01 -2.59 -37.08
C ASP A 150 4.64 -2.06 -36.65
N THR A 151 3.96 -2.69 -35.69
CA THR A 151 2.72 -2.18 -35.11
C THR A 151 2.92 -0.82 -34.44
N ALA A 152 4.08 -0.58 -33.82
CA ALA A 152 4.40 0.74 -33.27
C ALA A 152 4.49 1.84 -34.34
N LYS A 153 4.86 1.52 -35.59
CA LYS A 153 4.82 2.47 -36.71
C LYS A 153 3.39 2.77 -37.15
N GLU A 154 2.53 1.76 -37.23
CA GLU A 154 1.11 1.92 -37.56
C GLU A 154 0.40 2.81 -36.51
N ALA A 155 0.75 2.66 -35.24
CA ALA A 155 0.22 3.45 -34.14
C ALA A 155 0.53 4.96 -34.24
N ARG A 156 1.53 5.38 -35.05
CA ARG A 156 1.81 6.80 -35.28
C ARG A 156 0.70 7.49 -36.09
N ASP A 157 0.13 6.77 -37.02
CA ASP A 157 -0.94 7.29 -37.89
C ASP A 157 -2.34 6.99 -37.31
N ASN A 158 -2.48 5.91 -36.54
CA ASN A 158 -3.74 5.50 -35.93
C ASN A 158 -3.58 5.00 -34.48
N PRO A 159 -3.32 5.91 -33.53
CA PRO A 159 -3.13 5.54 -32.11
C PRO A 159 -4.42 5.11 -31.40
N ALA A 160 -5.59 5.20 -32.05
CA ALA A 160 -6.86 4.74 -31.49
C ALA A 160 -7.03 3.22 -31.66
N GLU A 161 -6.43 2.63 -32.67
CA GLU A 161 -6.57 1.20 -32.97
C GLU A 161 -5.26 0.41 -32.71
N HIS A 162 -4.11 1.09 -32.64
CA HIS A 162 -2.80 0.45 -32.47
C HIS A 162 -2.06 0.95 -31.24
N ILE A 163 -1.47 0.04 -30.48
CA ILE A 163 -0.69 0.36 -29.28
C ILE A 163 0.66 0.98 -29.66
N GLN A 164 1.00 2.09 -29.02
CA GLN A 164 2.27 2.79 -29.20
C GLN A 164 3.39 2.08 -28.43
N TRP A 165 3.80 0.87 -28.87
CA TRP A 165 4.80 0.03 -28.22
C TRP A 165 6.14 0.73 -28.01
N ASP A 166 6.50 1.69 -28.88
CA ASP A 166 7.70 2.50 -28.78
C ASP A 166 7.64 3.60 -27.68
N LYS A 167 6.50 3.73 -27.00
CA LYS A 167 6.27 4.66 -25.88
C LYS A 167 6.02 3.95 -24.55
N ILE A 168 5.86 2.64 -24.56
CA ILE A 168 5.67 1.84 -23.37
C ILE A 168 7.00 1.34 -22.87
N THR A 169 7.25 1.51 -21.57
CA THR A 169 8.48 1.09 -20.89
C THR A 169 8.14 0.13 -19.73
N PRO A 170 9.10 -0.65 -19.21
CA PRO A 170 8.91 -1.42 -17.98
C PRO A 170 8.36 -0.59 -16.82
N LEU A 171 8.78 0.67 -16.68
CA LEU A 171 8.26 1.60 -15.69
C LEU A 171 6.77 1.88 -15.89
N ALA A 172 6.32 2.08 -17.14
CA ALA A 172 4.91 2.29 -17.46
C ALA A 172 4.06 1.06 -17.13
N LEU A 173 4.58 -0.15 -17.40
CA LEU A 173 3.92 -1.42 -17.05
C LEU A 173 3.76 -1.58 -15.53
N ALA A 174 4.85 -1.42 -14.79
CA ALA A 174 4.86 -1.56 -13.33
C ALA A 174 3.88 -0.57 -12.65
N ASN A 175 3.78 0.65 -13.17
CA ASN A 175 2.91 1.70 -12.63
C ASN A 175 1.47 1.66 -13.15
N GLN A 176 1.11 0.66 -13.96
CA GLN A 176 -0.23 0.50 -14.53
C GLN A 176 -0.71 1.72 -15.36
N ILE A 177 0.23 2.39 -16.05
CA ILE A 177 -0.01 3.59 -16.86
C ILE A 177 0.42 3.39 -18.32
N SER A 178 0.61 2.15 -18.71
CA SER A 178 1.04 1.77 -20.07
C SER A 178 -0.08 1.89 -21.12
N GLY A 179 -1.35 1.85 -20.69
CA GLY A 179 -2.49 1.88 -21.58
C GLY A 179 -2.77 0.58 -22.34
N VAL A 180 -2.07 -0.51 -22.03
CA VAL A 180 -2.35 -1.84 -22.61
C VAL A 180 -3.69 -2.37 -22.08
N PRO A 181 -4.37 -3.28 -22.84
CA PRO A 181 -5.60 -3.92 -22.39
C PRO A 181 -5.42 -4.66 -21.06
N ARG A 182 -6.50 -4.69 -20.26
CA ARG A 182 -6.49 -5.31 -18.93
C ARG A 182 -6.06 -6.77 -18.95
N ASP A 183 -6.69 -7.57 -19.80
CA ASP A 183 -6.47 -9.01 -19.88
C ASP A 183 -6.18 -9.42 -21.32
N GLY A 184 -5.25 -10.34 -21.50
CA GLY A 184 -4.91 -10.92 -22.78
C GLY A 184 -5.84 -12.07 -23.22
N TRP A 185 -6.79 -12.47 -22.36
CA TRP A 185 -7.60 -13.67 -22.56
C TRP A 185 -8.95 -13.35 -23.21
N PRO A 186 -9.34 -14.08 -24.27
CA PRO A 186 -10.67 -13.91 -24.86
C PRO A 186 -11.75 -14.49 -23.93
N LEU A 187 -12.69 -13.65 -23.50
CA LEU A 187 -13.81 -14.09 -22.65
C LEU A 187 -14.89 -14.86 -23.40
N PHE A 188 -15.06 -14.65 -24.72
CA PHE A 188 -16.19 -15.18 -25.49
C PHE A 188 -15.79 -15.99 -26.74
N THR A 189 -14.50 -16.18 -27.02
CA THR A 189 -14.10 -16.55 -28.39
C THR A 189 -14.18 -18.03 -28.70
N THR A 190 -13.96 -18.96 -27.79
CA THR A 190 -13.81 -20.37 -28.21
C THR A 190 -14.22 -21.41 -27.20
N GLY A 191 -14.48 -21.04 -25.98
CA GLY A 191 -14.79 -22.03 -24.95
C GLY A 191 -16.24 -22.01 -24.53
N GLU A 192 -17.03 -22.96 -24.92
CA GLU A 192 -18.33 -23.25 -24.31
C GLU A 192 -18.25 -23.36 -22.77
N LYS A 193 -17.04 -23.40 -22.23
CA LYS A 193 -16.75 -23.63 -20.80
C LYS A 193 -16.37 -22.37 -20.01
N LEU A 194 -16.00 -21.24 -20.65
CA LEU A 194 -15.45 -20.06 -19.95
C LEU A 194 -16.46 -18.96 -19.75
N VAL A 195 -17.57 -18.85 -19.68
CA VAL A 195 -18.58 -17.75 -19.50
C VAL A 195 -19.65 -17.77 -20.59
N GLY A 196 -20.21 -18.94 -20.87
CA GLY A 196 -21.37 -19.06 -21.74
C GLY A 196 -21.06 -19.08 -23.24
N GLY A 197 -19.79 -19.05 -23.65
CA GLY A 197 -19.35 -19.28 -25.03
C GLY A 197 -20.09 -18.46 -26.10
N THR A 198 -20.23 -19.01 -27.30
CA THR A 198 -20.90 -18.40 -28.44
C THR A 198 -22.40 -18.12 -28.20
N ALA A 199 -23.06 -18.88 -27.33
CA ALA A 199 -24.44 -18.65 -26.95
C ALA A 199 -24.63 -17.37 -26.12
N ALA A 200 -23.71 -17.10 -25.18
CA ALA A 200 -23.74 -15.83 -24.40
C ALA A 200 -23.41 -14.63 -25.29
N ALA A 201 -22.46 -14.77 -26.22
CA ALA A 201 -22.14 -13.73 -27.18
C ALA A 201 -23.37 -13.40 -28.09
N ALA A 202 -24.02 -14.43 -28.58
CA ALA A 202 -25.25 -14.26 -29.37
C ALA A 202 -26.40 -13.62 -28.55
N ALA A 203 -26.56 -13.99 -27.28
CA ALA A 203 -27.54 -13.37 -26.38
C ALA A 203 -27.27 -11.88 -26.12
N LEU A 204 -26.02 -11.45 -26.21
CA LEU A 204 -25.59 -10.05 -26.13
C LEU A 204 -25.69 -9.33 -27.50
N GLY A 205 -26.09 -10.03 -28.55
CA GLY A 205 -26.18 -9.46 -29.92
C GLY A 205 -24.81 -9.26 -30.58
N LEU A 206 -23.74 -9.91 -30.07
CA LEU A 206 -22.42 -9.83 -30.70
C LEU A 206 -22.40 -10.60 -32.03
N PRO A 207 -21.74 -10.08 -33.07
CA PRO A 207 -21.63 -10.76 -34.36
C PRO A 207 -20.79 -12.02 -34.24
N PRO A 208 -21.02 -13.04 -35.09
CA PRO A 208 -20.13 -14.21 -35.12
C PRO A 208 -18.71 -13.80 -35.49
N LEU A 209 -17.73 -14.36 -34.73
CA LEU A 209 -16.33 -14.12 -35.02
C LEU A 209 -15.90 -14.81 -36.31
N ASN A 210 -15.05 -14.16 -37.08
CA ASN A 210 -14.53 -14.65 -38.34
C ASN A 210 -13.01 -14.61 -38.33
N MET A 211 -12.37 -15.77 -38.11
CA MET A 211 -10.90 -15.92 -38.02
C MET A 211 -10.15 -15.36 -39.25
N GLN A 212 -10.81 -15.24 -40.40
CA GLN A 212 -10.20 -14.70 -41.63
C GLN A 212 -10.34 -13.18 -41.75
N LYS A 213 -11.31 -12.58 -41.04
CA LYS A 213 -11.60 -11.15 -41.12
C LYS A 213 -11.19 -10.38 -39.88
N ASP A 214 -10.96 -11.08 -38.78
CA ASP A 214 -10.62 -10.50 -37.49
C ASP A 214 -9.14 -10.84 -37.21
N PRO A 215 -8.15 -10.06 -37.70
CA PRO A 215 -6.72 -10.38 -37.58
C PRO A 215 -6.29 -10.54 -36.12
N GLN A 216 -6.95 -9.88 -35.17
CA GLN A 216 -6.70 -10.02 -33.74
C GLN A 216 -6.91 -11.44 -33.22
N LEU A 217 -7.75 -12.23 -33.89
CA LEU A 217 -8.01 -13.63 -33.52
C LEU A 217 -6.92 -14.57 -34.00
N SER A 218 -6.26 -14.26 -35.12
CA SER A 218 -5.24 -15.13 -35.73
C SER A 218 -3.92 -15.12 -34.95
N THR A 219 -3.66 -14.06 -34.19
CA THR A 219 -2.46 -13.90 -33.36
C THR A 219 -2.65 -14.33 -31.90
N MET A 220 -3.86 -14.72 -31.51
CA MET A 220 -4.10 -15.19 -30.14
C MET A 220 -3.57 -16.62 -29.94
N PRO A 221 -2.52 -16.83 -29.12
CA PRO A 221 -1.89 -18.14 -28.97
C PRO A 221 -2.84 -19.21 -28.42
N CYS A 222 -3.86 -18.79 -27.71
CA CYS A 222 -4.84 -19.65 -27.06
C CYS A 222 -6.24 -19.58 -27.68
N SER A 223 -6.35 -19.40 -28.99
CA SER A 223 -7.62 -19.35 -29.69
C SER A 223 -8.41 -20.68 -29.67
N ASN A 224 -7.82 -21.77 -29.21
CA ASN A 224 -8.41 -23.10 -29.25
C ASN A 224 -8.55 -23.73 -27.85
N PHE A 225 -9.32 -23.07 -26.97
CA PHE A 225 -9.66 -23.59 -25.63
C PHE A 225 -10.44 -24.93 -25.62
N SER A 226 -10.79 -25.46 -26.79
CA SER A 226 -11.38 -26.80 -26.94
C SER A 226 -10.34 -27.90 -27.14
N ASP A 227 -9.06 -27.56 -27.30
CA ASP A 227 -7.97 -28.54 -27.42
C ASP A 227 -7.47 -28.95 -26.02
N PRO A 228 -7.52 -30.23 -25.65
CA PRO A 228 -6.95 -30.70 -24.40
C PRO A 228 -5.41 -30.56 -24.30
N ASN A 229 -4.74 -30.15 -25.39
CA ASN A 229 -3.30 -29.84 -25.44
C ASN A 229 -3.00 -28.34 -25.23
N ILE A 230 -3.93 -27.57 -24.69
CA ILE A 230 -3.80 -26.11 -24.36
C ILE A 230 -2.57 -25.78 -23.50
N THR A 231 -1.97 -26.74 -22.85
CA THR A 231 -0.71 -26.55 -22.09
C THR A 231 0.40 -25.92 -22.93
N SER A 232 0.37 -26.08 -24.25
CA SER A 232 1.46 -25.59 -25.12
C SER A 232 1.40 -24.08 -25.45
N CYS A 233 0.25 -23.43 -25.40
CA CYS A 233 0.19 -21.99 -25.65
C CYS A 233 0.36 -21.14 -24.38
N ALA A 234 0.41 -21.78 -23.22
CA ALA A 234 0.51 -21.15 -21.92
C ALA A 234 1.97 -20.93 -21.47
N ASP A 235 2.90 -21.71 -22.01
CA ASP A 235 4.28 -21.79 -21.51
C ASP A 235 5.26 -20.88 -22.25
N ASP A 236 4.79 -20.08 -23.22
CA ASP A 236 5.63 -19.27 -24.07
C ASP A 236 5.30 -17.77 -23.99
N TYR A 237 6.20 -17.00 -23.38
CA TYR A 237 6.12 -15.54 -23.31
C TYR A 237 6.21 -14.86 -24.67
N ASP A 238 6.94 -15.44 -25.63
CA ASP A 238 7.10 -14.85 -26.98
C ASP A 238 5.77 -14.90 -27.72
N ASN A 239 5.05 -16.03 -27.67
CA ASN A 239 3.71 -16.17 -28.21
C ASN A 239 2.72 -15.22 -27.51
N TYR A 240 2.88 -14.99 -26.20
CA TYR A 240 2.03 -14.03 -25.50
C TYR A 240 2.28 -12.59 -25.99
N VAL A 241 3.54 -12.19 -26.13
CA VAL A 241 3.91 -10.86 -26.68
C VAL A 241 3.35 -10.68 -28.10
N GLU A 242 3.53 -11.66 -28.98
CA GLU A 242 2.98 -11.65 -30.34
C GLU A 242 1.45 -11.49 -30.34
N SER A 243 0.76 -12.16 -29.42
CA SER A 243 -0.70 -12.05 -29.29
C SER A 243 -1.21 -10.64 -28.95
N GLN A 244 -0.35 -9.78 -28.44
CA GLN A 244 -0.72 -8.41 -28.09
C GLN A 244 -0.53 -7.41 -29.24
N GLU A 245 0.18 -7.79 -30.32
CA GLU A 245 0.57 -6.88 -31.39
C GLU A 245 -0.58 -6.08 -31.98
N ASN A 246 -1.68 -6.79 -32.32
CA ASN A 246 -2.83 -6.21 -33.04
C ASN A 246 -4.00 -5.83 -32.12
N ARG A 247 -3.77 -5.71 -30.82
CA ARG A 247 -4.81 -5.28 -29.88
C ARG A 247 -4.91 -3.76 -29.82
N PRO A 248 -6.15 -3.21 -29.71
CA PRO A 248 -6.29 -1.77 -29.52
C PRO A 248 -5.87 -1.37 -28.11
N PRO A 249 -5.38 -0.13 -27.91
CA PRO A 249 -5.06 0.37 -26.58
C PRO A 249 -6.32 0.64 -25.74
N THR A 250 -6.20 0.54 -24.41
CA THR A 250 -7.21 1.04 -23.47
C THR A 250 -7.08 2.56 -23.32
N PHE A 251 -5.85 3.06 -23.22
CA PHE A 251 -5.48 4.47 -23.19
C PHE A 251 -4.17 4.66 -23.95
N LEU A 252 -3.83 5.91 -24.25
CA LEU A 252 -2.47 6.24 -24.66
C LEU A 252 -1.50 5.99 -23.49
N PRO A 253 -0.27 5.54 -23.75
CA PRO A 253 0.74 5.41 -22.72
C PRO A 253 0.90 6.71 -21.91
N TRP A 254 1.02 6.60 -20.60
CA TRP A 254 1.17 7.70 -19.65
C TRP A 254 -0.04 8.64 -19.47
N ALA A 255 -1.20 8.34 -20.11
CA ALA A 255 -2.37 9.22 -20.04
C ALA A 255 -3.20 9.02 -18.78
N ASN A 256 -3.55 7.78 -18.45
CA ASN A 256 -4.40 7.44 -17.31
C ASN A 256 -3.98 6.10 -16.70
N PRO A 257 -4.10 5.93 -15.39
CA PRO A 257 -3.91 4.63 -14.77
C PRO A 257 -5.05 3.69 -15.16
N ALA A 258 -4.68 2.48 -15.56
CA ALA A 258 -5.61 1.40 -15.86
C ALA A 258 -5.00 0.07 -15.44
N TYR A 259 -5.72 -0.66 -14.58
CA TYR A 259 -5.28 -1.97 -14.13
C TYR A 259 -5.13 -2.93 -15.31
N ALA A 260 -3.95 -3.55 -15.45
CA ALA A 260 -3.66 -4.46 -16.56
C ALA A 260 -2.83 -5.67 -16.10
N ASN A 261 -3.41 -6.88 -16.13
CA ASN A 261 -2.65 -8.12 -15.98
C ASN A 261 -1.66 -8.29 -17.13
N THR A 262 -2.07 -7.93 -18.35
CA THR A 262 -1.18 -7.90 -19.54
C THR A 262 0.10 -7.14 -19.29
N GLY A 263 0.04 -5.99 -18.61
CA GLY A 263 1.23 -5.20 -18.28
C GLY A 263 2.24 -5.96 -17.43
N PHE A 264 1.78 -6.77 -16.47
CA PHE A 264 2.66 -7.56 -15.61
C PHE A 264 3.17 -8.81 -16.30
N ILE A 265 2.39 -9.40 -17.22
CA ILE A 265 2.87 -10.51 -18.06
C ILE A 265 4.00 -10.02 -18.98
N LEU A 266 3.83 -8.84 -19.58
CA LEU A 266 4.89 -8.21 -20.39
C LEU A 266 6.13 -7.85 -19.55
N LEU A 267 5.96 -7.39 -18.31
CA LEU A 267 7.08 -7.14 -17.40
C LEU A 267 7.81 -8.44 -17.03
N GLY A 268 7.07 -9.54 -16.81
CA GLY A 268 7.64 -10.87 -16.62
C GLY A 268 8.42 -11.35 -17.85
N ALA A 269 7.91 -11.07 -19.05
CA ALA A 269 8.62 -11.35 -20.30
C ALA A 269 9.93 -10.54 -20.42
N VAL A 270 9.93 -9.26 -20.02
CA VAL A 270 11.15 -8.43 -19.95
C VAL A 270 12.16 -9.02 -18.98
N LEU A 271 11.73 -9.42 -17.78
CA LEU A 271 12.58 -10.05 -16.77
C LEU A 271 13.23 -11.32 -17.32
N ARG A 272 12.45 -12.21 -17.92
CA ARG A 272 12.95 -13.45 -18.53
C ARG A 272 13.93 -13.18 -19.66
N ASN A 273 13.63 -12.21 -20.52
CA ASN A 273 14.50 -11.81 -21.65
C ASN A 273 15.87 -11.35 -21.14
N LEU A 274 15.93 -10.54 -20.08
CA LEU A 274 17.16 -9.99 -19.54
C LEU A 274 17.96 -11.01 -18.72
N THR A 275 17.29 -11.81 -17.91
CA THR A 275 17.97 -12.70 -16.96
C THR A 275 18.24 -14.09 -17.51
N GLY A 276 17.46 -14.53 -18.50
CA GLY A 276 17.46 -15.91 -19.01
C GLY A 276 16.90 -16.94 -18.05
N LYS A 277 16.35 -16.52 -16.88
CA LYS A 277 15.75 -17.39 -15.85
C LYS A 277 14.23 -17.43 -15.96
N SER A 278 13.63 -18.53 -15.53
CA SER A 278 12.18 -18.57 -15.28
C SER A 278 11.80 -17.66 -14.13
N LEU A 279 10.51 -17.27 -14.02
CA LEU A 279 10.05 -16.49 -12.88
C LEU A 279 10.11 -17.29 -11.57
N ASP A 280 9.92 -18.59 -11.62
CA ASP A 280 10.05 -19.46 -10.45
C ASP A 280 11.46 -19.41 -9.87
N GLU A 281 12.48 -19.53 -10.75
CA GLU A 281 13.88 -19.40 -10.36
C GLU A 281 14.21 -18.00 -9.81
N GLN A 282 13.65 -16.96 -10.42
CA GLN A 282 13.90 -15.58 -9.98
C GLN A 282 13.26 -15.31 -8.63
N PHE A 283 11.96 -15.62 -8.46
CA PHE A 283 11.27 -15.39 -7.18
C PHE A 283 11.90 -16.20 -6.05
N SER A 284 12.30 -17.47 -6.32
CA SER A 284 12.99 -18.29 -5.34
C SER A 284 14.33 -17.66 -4.94
N SER A 285 15.20 -17.41 -5.93
CA SER A 285 16.56 -16.89 -5.65
C SER A 285 16.58 -15.47 -5.09
N ASP A 286 15.67 -14.62 -5.56
CA ASP A 286 15.69 -13.20 -5.23
C ASP A 286 14.93 -12.89 -3.93
N ILE A 287 13.84 -13.65 -3.62
CA ILE A 287 12.89 -13.28 -2.58
C ILE A 287 12.64 -14.44 -1.59
N PHE A 288 12.20 -15.63 -2.07
CA PHE A 288 11.70 -16.66 -1.17
C PHE A 288 12.81 -17.26 -0.31
N ASP A 289 13.92 -17.67 -0.91
CA ASP A 289 15.05 -18.28 -0.18
C ASP A 289 15.71 -17.28 0.79
N PRO A 290 16.05 -16.03 0.37
CA PRO A 290 16.64 -15.05 1.26
C PRO A 290 15.76 -14.67 2.46
N LEU A 291 14.42 -14.69 2.31
CA LEU A 291 13.47 -14.35 3.37
C LEU A 291 12.96 -15.58 4.15
N GLY A 292 13.33 -16.80 3.72
CA GLY A 292 12.83 -18.03 4.32
C GLY A 292 11.31 -18.20 4.18
N MET A 293 10.76 -17.84 3.00
CA MET A 293 9.34 -17.98 2.66
C MET A 293 9.04 -19.40 2.19
N SER A 294 9.12 -20.36 3.09
CA SER A 294 9.13 -21.79 2.79
C SER A 294 7.78 -22.36 2.32
N ARG A 295 6.69 -21.62 2.48
CA ARG A 295 5.34 -22.00 2.05
C ARG A 295 4.74 -21.01 1.06
N THR A 296 5.61 -20.42 0.20
CA THR A 296 5.20 -19.57 -0.92
C THR A 296 5.53 -20.25 -2.23
N TYR A 297 4.55 -20.39 -3.12
CA TYR A 297 4.63 -21.16 -4.34
C TYR A 297 4.13 -20.36 -5.54
N THR A 298 4.76 -20.54 -6.70
CA THR A 298 4.36 -19.95 -7.99
C THR A 298 3.31 -20.77 -8.71
N GLU A 299 3.15 -22.03 -8.30
CA GLU A 299 2.19 -23.00 -8.81
C GLU A 299 1.56 -23.79 -7.65
N ALA A 300 0.78 -24.82 -7.94
CA ALA A 300 0.18 -25.66 -6.92
C ALA A 300 1.25 -26.18 -5.94
N PRO A 301 1.00 -26.12 -4.61
CA PRO A 301 1.94 -26.67 -3.65
C PRO A 301 2.08 -28.18 -3.83
N PRO A 302 3.21 -28.78 -3.41
CA PRO A 302 3.38 -30.21 -3.38
C PRO A 302 2.22 -30.92 -2.64
N LYS A 303 1.86 -32.13 -3.06
CA LYS A 303 0.68 -32.83 -2.51
C LYS A 303 0.76 -33.10 -1.00
N ASP A 304 1.95 -33.25 -0.46
CA ASP A 304 2.20 -33.40 0.97
C ASP A 304 1.97 -32.09 1.76
N GLU A 305 1.94 -30.93 1.08
CA GLU A 305 1.58 -29.64 1.67
C GLU A 305 0.07 -29.32 1.57
N TRP A 306 -0.73 -30.13 0.91
CA TRP A 306 -2.17 -29.84 0.75
C TRP A 306 -2.93 -29.79 2.07
N ASP A 307 -2.52 -30.56 3.08
CA ASP A 307 -3.11 -30.51 4.42
C ASP A 307 -2.79 -29.18 5.16
N ASN A 308 -1.88 -28.40 4.64
CA ASN A 308 -1.55 -27.05 5.10
C ASN A 308 -2.21 -25.95 4.26
N ALA A 309 -3.01 -26.29 3.24
CA ALA A 309 -3.64 -25.33 2.34
C ALA A 309 -5.15 -25.25 2.54
N VAL A 310 -5.74 -24.08 2.33
CA VAL A 310 -7.20 -23.94 2.24
C VAL A 310 -7.67 -24.42 0.87
N ILE A 311 -8.41 -25.52 0.87
CA ILE A 311 -8.98 -26.12 -0.33
C ILE A 311 -10.49 -26.31 -0.12
N PRO A 312 -11.32 -25.27 -0.32
CA PRO A 312 -12.74 -25.31 0.01
C PRO A 312 -13.60 -26.01 -1.05
N VAL A 313 -13.07 -27.05 -1.68
CA VAL A 313 -13.74 -27.81 -2.74
C VAL A 313 -13.83 -29.30 -2.41
N ASN A 314 -14.81 -30.00 -2.99
CA ASN A 314 -15.13 -31.37 -2.63
C ASN A 314 -14.93 -32.37 -3.78
N ASN A 315 -14.64 -31.94 -4.98
CA ASN A 315 -14.44 -32.80 -6.13
C ASN A 315 -13.12 -32.51 -6.85
N ASP A 316 -12.62 -33.49 -7.58
CA ASP A 316 -11.32 -33.45 -8.22
C ASP A 316 -11.28 -32.44 -9.38
N THR A 317 -12.39 -32.25 -10.09
CA THR A 317 -12.49 -31.29 -11.21
C THR A 317 -12.37 -29.85 -10.70
N GLU A 318 -13.04 -29.51 -9.59
CA GLU A 318 -12.89 -28.18 -8.97
C GLU A 318 -11.49 -27.98 -8.42
N LEU A 319 -10.87 -29.04 -7.87
CA LEU A 319 -9.49 -29.00 -7.40
C LEU A 319 -8.52 -28.69 -8.55
N GLU A 320 -8.68 -29.34 -9.69
CA GLU A 320 -7.89 -29.07 -10.89
C GLU A 320 -8.06 -27.62 -11.34
N MET A 321 -9.28 -27.09 -11.33
CA MET A 321 -9.55 -25.70 -11.69
C MET A 321 -8.91 -24.69 -10.72
N VAL A 322 -8.70 -25.03 -9.46
CA VAL A 322 -8.11 -24.13 -8.45
C VAL A 322 -6.58 -24.11 -8.54
N TYR A 323 -5.95 -25.25 -8.83
CA TYR A 323 -4.51 -25.42 -8.69
C TYR A 323 -3.75 -25.74 -9.97
N LEU A 324 -4.39 -26.26 -11.03
CA LEU A 324 -3.70 -26.84 -12.16
C LEU A 324 -3.82 -26.07 -13.48
N LEU A 325 -4.63 -25.04 -13.55
CA LEU A 325 -4.90 -24.29 -14.79
C LEU A 325 -4.24 -22.91 -14.84
N THR A 326 -3.01 -22.79 -14.34
CA THR A 326 -2.33 -21.51 -14.38
C THR A 326 -1.27 -21.50 -15.48
N PRO A 327 -1.47 -20.76 -16.58
CA PRO A 327 -0.46 -20.63 -17.63
C PRO A 327 0.78 -19.92 -17.12
N ASP A 328 1.96 -20.37 -17.57
CA ASP A 328 3.27 -19.83 -17.15
C ASP A 328 3.37 -18.29 -17.26
N PRO A 329 2.96 -17.64 -18.35
CA PRO A 329 2.95 -16.18 -18.42
C PRO A 329 2.13 -15.49 -17.33
N ALA A 330 1.07 -16.12 -16.81
CA ALA A 330 0.26 -15.56 -15.73
C ALA A 330 0.98 -15.55 -14.37
N LYS A 331 2.07 -16.31 -14.21
CA LYS A 331 2.88 -16.36 -12.98
C LYS A 331 3.41 -14.99 -12.56
N SER A 332 3.62 -14.07 -13.48
CA SER A 332 4.01 -12.69 -13.18
C SER A 332 2.86 -11.77 -12.74
N SER A 333 1.62 -12.21 -12.89
CA SER A 333 0.45 -11.34 -12.68
C SER A 333 -0.49 -11.77 -11.58
N GLY A 334 -0.53 -13.07 -11.20
CA GLY A 334 -1.59 -13.45 -10.27
C GLY A 334 -1.69 -14.88 -9.78
N THR A 335 -0.61 -15.65 -9.70
CA THR A 335 -0.69 -17.09 -9.41
C THR A 335 -0.11 -17.53 -8.09
N LEU A 336 0.59 -16.66 -7.38
CA LEU A 336 1.23 -17.05 -6.13
C LEU A 336 0.24 -17.58 -5.10
N LEU A 337 0.71 -18.59 -4.39
CA LEU A 337 0.12 -19.06 -3.14
C LEU A 337 1.11 -18.73 -2.03
N SER A 338 0.61 -18.30 -0.88
CA SER A 338 1.45 -17.91 0.25
C SER A 338 0.68 -18.05 1.57
N THR A 339 1.37 -17.81 2.66
CA THR A 339 0.82 -17.81 4.01
C THR A 339 0.82 -16.41 4.61
N LEU A 340 0.08 -16.20 5.68
CA LEU A 340 0.10 -14.96 6.43
C LEU A 340 1.51 -14.67 6.96
N ASN A 341 2.21 -15.67 7.50
CA ASN A 341 3.55 -15.53 8.05
C ASN A 341 4.60 -15.25 6.96
N ASP A 342 4.52 -15.87 5.79
CA ASP A 342 5.46 -15.59 4.69
C ASP A 342 5.23 -14.19 4.09
N LEU A 343 3.97 -13.75 3.93
CA LEU A 343 3.66 -12.38 3.52
C LEU A 343 4.13 -11.34 4.56
N THR A 344 4.12 -11.69 5.84
CA THR A 344 4.72 -10.87 6.91
C THR A 344 6.22 -10.69 6.70
N LYS A 345 6.96 -11.77 6.38
CA LYS A 345 8.40 -11.68 6.08
C LYS A 345 8.66 -10.77 4.87
N PHE A 346 7.85 -10.93 3.82
CA PHE A 346 7.95 -10.09 2.63
C PHE A 346 7.65 -8.62 2.91
N GLY A 347 6.53 -8.32 3.58
CA GLY A 347 6.16 -6.95 3.96
C GLY A 347 7.19 -6.29 4.90
N SER A 348 7.68 -7.04 5.89
CA SER A 348 8.74 -6.58 6.79
C SER A 348 10.04 -6.31 6.04
N SER A 349 10.40 -7.13 5.04
CA SER A 349 11.60 -6.92 4.24
C SER A 349 11.57 -5.61 3.44
N ILE A 350 10.40 -5.20 2.97
CA ILE A 350 10.19 -3.92 2.28
C ILE A 350 10.37 -2.75 3.25
N LEU A 351 9.72 -2.80 4.42
CA LEU A 351 9.79 -1.74 5.42
C LEU A 351 11.18 -1.59 6.05
N ASN A 352 11.90 -2.71 6.25
CA ASN A 352 13.26 -2.75 6.80
C ASN A 352 14.37 -2.57 5.76
N TYR A 353 14.01 -2.43 4.47
CA TYR A 353 15.00 -2.33 3.38
C TYR A 353 15.96 -3.52 3.33
N THR A 354 15.47 -4.75 3.57
CA THR A 354 16.31 -5.95 3.76
C THR A 354 16.97 -6.39 2.47
N LEU A 355 16.23 -6.47 1.37
CA LEU A 355 16.72 -6.97 0.07
C LEU A 355 17.05 -5.84 -0.91
N LEU A 356 16.41 -4.68 -0.77
CA LEU A 356 16.64 -3.49 -1.60
C LEU A 356 17.15 -2.33 -0.75
N PRO A 357 18.04 -1.49 -1.29
CA PRO A 357 18.46 -0.26 -0.61
C PRO A 357 17.28 0.65 -0.26
N GLY A 358 17.40 1.37 0.87
CA GLY A 358 16.30 2.19 1.37
C GLY A 358 15.88 3.33 0.44
N ASP A 359 16.81 3.90 -0.34
CA ASP A 359 16.50 4.95 -1.32
C ASP A 359 15.72 4.37 -2.53
N VAL A 360 16.08 3.16 -2.99
CA VAL A 360 15.34 2.44 -4.05
C VAL A 360 13.93 2.11 -3.57
N THR A 361 13.78 1.56 -2.37
CA THR A 361 12.48 1.21 -1.79
C THR A 361 11.61 2.46 -1.57
N ARG A 362 12.16 3.54 -1.00
CA ARG A 362 11.43 4.79 -0.82
C ARG A 362 11.00 5.41 -2.15
N LYS A 363 11.83 5.33 -3.20
CA LYS A 363 11.46 5.78 -4.55
C LYS A 363 10.32 4.92 -5.11
N TRP A 364 10.41 3.61 -4.99
CA TRP A 364 9.38 2.66 -5.44
C TRP A 364 8.04 2.87 -4.74
N MET A 365 8.05 3.17 -3.44
CA MET A 365 6.84 3.41 -2.66
C MET A 365 6.25 4.82 -2.83
N LYS A 366 6.70 5.63 -3.79
CA LYS A 366 6.03 6.90 -4.08
C LYS A 366 4.84 6.71 -5.03
N PRO A 367 3.72 7.40 -4.81
CA PRO A 367 2.65 7.46 -5.80
C PRO A 367 3.20 7.92 -7.15
N HIS A 368 2.86 7.21 -8.21
CA HIS A 368 3.27 7.62 -9.55
C HIS A 368 2.24 8.55 -10.18
N THR A 369 0.97 8.28 -9.97
CA THR A 369 -0.12 9.13 -10.46
C THR A 369 -1.30 9.15 -9.50
N HIS A 370 -2.02 10.27 -9.50
CA HIS A 370 -3.32 10.39 -8.88
C HIS A 370 -4.40 9.81 -9.79
N THR A 371 -5.50 9.41 -9.19
CA THR A 371 -6.72 9.04 -9.89
C THR A 371 -7.72 10.22 -9.89
N ALA A 372 -8.89 10.04 -10.52
CA ALA A 372 -9.98 11.00 -10.41
C ALA A 372 -10.61 11.06 -8.99
N ARG A 373 -10.26 10.14 -8.10
CA ARG A 373 -10.65 10.16 -6.69
C ARG A 373 -9.59 10.88 -5.86
N LEU A 374 -10.03 11.73 -4.94
CA LEU A 374 -9.15 12.49 -4.07
C LEU A 374 -8.39 11.61 -3.07
N ASP A 375 -9.02 10.52 -2.65
CA ASP A 375 -8.56 9.60 -1.61
C ASP A 375 -7.83 8.36 -2.18
N TYR A 376 -7.36 8.40 -3.46
CA TYR A 376 -6.77 7.24 -4.09
C TYR A 376 -5.70 7.60 -5.11
N SER A 377 -4.52 7.03 -4.95
CA SER A 377 -3.39 7.13 -5.87
C SER A 377 -2.91 5.73 -6.26
N VAL A 378 -2.09 5.62 -7.29
CA VAL A 378 -1.50 4.35 -7.75
C VAL A 378 -0.04 4.51 -8.14
N GLY A 379 0.72 3.43 -8.09
CA GLY A 379 2.09 3.34 -8.60
C GLY A 379 2.85 2.12 -8.11
N GLY A 380 3.47 1.40 -8.99
CA GLY A 380 4.50 0.45 -8.84
C GLY A 380 4.37 -0.89 -8.12
N PRO A 381 3.34 -1.69 -8.11
CA PRO A 381 1.92 -1.64 -8.52
C PRO A 381 0.95 -1.25 -7.39
N TRP A 382 1.39 -0.46 -6.44
CA TRP A 382 0.61 -0.10 -5.26
C TRP A 382 -0.73 0.54 -5.61
N GLU A 383 -1.76 0.09 -4.93
CA GLU A 383 -3.08 0.69 -4.79
C GLU A 383 -3.04 1.48 -3.48
N ILE A 384 -3.11 2.81 -3.54
CA ILE A 384 -2.80 3.67 -2.40
C ILE A 384 -4.06 4.44 -1.97
N PRO A 385 -4.97 3.81 -1.19
CA PRO A 385 -6.02 4.56 -0.51
C PRO A 385 -5.40 5.45 0.57
N ARG A 386 -5.96 6.65 0.73
CA ARG A 386 -5.52 7.65 1.68
C ARG A 386 -6.51 7.71 2.84
N TYR A 387 -6.16 7.07 3.95
CA TYR A 387 -6.98 7.12 5.14
C TYR A 387 -6.96 8.52 5.74
N VAL A 388 -8.15 9.06 6.03
CA VAL A 388 -8.31 10.35 6.70
C VAL A 388 -8.78 10.08 8.12
N HIS A 389 -7.96 10.44 9.10
CA HIS A 389 -8.33 10.27 10.51
C HIS A 389 -9.55 11.14 10.84
N PRO A 390 -10.64 10.57 11.37
CA PRO A 390 -11.92 11.27 11.47
C PRO A 390 -11.89 12.50 12.37
N GLU A 391 -11.09 12.49 13.44
CA GLU A 391 -11.04 13.58 14.42
C GLU A 391 -10.00 14.65 14.06
N THR A 392 -8.87 14.24 13.51
CA THR A 392 -7.72 15.14 13.29
C THR A 392 -7.57 15.59 11.85
N GLY A 393 -8.24 14.94 10.89
CA GLY A 393 -8.07 15.17 9.46
C GLY A 393 -6.68 14.74 8.92
N LEU A 394 -5.85 14.11 9.76
CA LEU A 394 -4.55 13.58 9.34
C LEU A 394 -4.73 12.54 8.24
N VAL A 395 -3.94 12.66 7.18
CA VAL A 395 -3.94 11.72 6.06
C VAL A 395 -2.79 10.73 6.24
N ILE A 396 -3.12 9.44 6.14
CA ILE A 396 -2.16 8.34 6.20
C ILE A 396 -2.29 7.53 4.92
N ASP A 397 -1.20 7.38 4.18
CA ASP A 397 -1.18 6.61 2.94
C ASP A 397 -1.04 5.11 3.25
N LEU A 398 -1.98 4.30 2.74
CA LEU A 398 -1.97 2.84 2.89
C LEU A 398 -1.44 2.22 1.59
N TYR A 399 -0.24 1.68 1.61
CA TYR A 399 0.35 1.01 0.45
C TYR A 399 -0.20 -0.41 0.34
N THR A 400 -1.23 -0.54 -0.45
CA THR A 400 -2.03 -1.77 -0.56
C THR A 400 -1.77 -2.47 -1.88
N LYS A 401 -1.80 -3.80 -1.86
CA LYS A 401 -2.05 -4.59 -3.05
C LYS A 401 -3.14 -5.59 -2.78
N SER A 402 -4.21 -5.48 -3.55
CA SER A 402 -5.31 -6.45 -3.52
C SER A 402 -5.03 -7.64 -4.45
N GLY A 403 -5.57 -8.79 -4.10
CA GLY A 403 -5.61 -9.98 -4.95
C GLY A 403 -6.99 -10.59 -4.97
N ASP A 404 -7.50 -10.96 -6.16
CA ASP A 404 -8.78 -11.63 -6.30
C ASP A 404 -8.75 -12.55 -7.52
N ALA A 405 -8.80 -13.86 -7.29
CA ALA A 405 -8.86 -14.88 -8.33
C ALA A 405 -9.41 -16.21 -7.80
N GLY A 406 -10.13 -16.94 -8.65
CA GLY A 406 -10.63 -18.28 -8.31
C GLY A 406 -11.54 -18.26 -7.09
N LEU A 407 -11.09 -18.84 -6.01
CA LEU A 407 -11.79 -18.91 -4.71
C LEU A 407 -11.17 -18.00 -3.65
N PHE A 408 -10.13 -17.23 -3.99
CA PHE A 408 -9.32 -16.48 -3.05
C PHE A 408 -9.42 -14.98 -3.24
N SER A 409 -9.41 -14.23 -2.14
CA SER A 409 -9.21 -12.79 -2.11
C SER A 409 -8.23 -12.43 -1.00
N SER A 410 -7.39 -11.44 -1.25
CA SER A 410 -6.29 -11.10 -0.36
C SER A 410 -5.98 -9.61 -0.38
N PHE A 411 -5.40 -9.12 0.70
CA PHE A 411 -4.80 -7.80 0.81
C PHE A 411 -3.49 -7.89 1.57
N LEU A 412 -2.44 -7.28 1.04
CA LEU A 412 -1.24 -6.93 1.77
C LEU A 412 -1.19 -5.41 1.84
N VAL A 413 -1.14 -4.86 3.05
CA VAL A 413 -1.14 -3.42 3.30
C VAL A 413 0.09 -3.07 4.13
N LEU A 414 0.87 -2.10 3.66
CA LEU A 414 1.99 -1.52 4.40
C LEU A 414 1.66 -0.08 4.78
N VAL A 415 2.01 0.30 6.00
CA VAL A 415 1.84 1.66 6.54
C VAL A 415 3.20 2.15 7.02
N PRO A 416 4.03 2.71 6.11
CA PRO A 416 5.40 3.11 6.43
C PRO A 416 5.49 4.15 7.54
N GLU A 417 4.47 4.99 7.71
CA GLU A 417 4.40 5.98 8.78
C GLU A 417 4.52 5.35 10.18
N PHE A 418 3.99 4.15 10.36
CA PHE A 418 4.06 3.41 11.62
C PHE A 418 5.00 2.21 11.58
N GLU A 419 5.69 1.99 10.46
CA GLU A 419 6.54 0.81 10.23
C GLU A 419 5.80 -0.52 10.53
N ILE A 420 4.53 -0.60 10.13
CA ILE A 420 3.67 -1.77 10.28
C ILE A 420 3.10 -2.21 8.93
N GLY A 421 2.62 -3.43 8.90
CA GLY A 421 1.76 -3.91 7.85
C GLY A 421 0.72 -4.89 8.38
N PHE A 422 -0.31 -5.12 7.57
CA PHE A 422 -1.29 -6.16 7.85
C PHE A 422 -1.67 -6.92 6.59
N THR A 423 -2.13 -8.14 6.78
CA THR A 423 -2.55 -9.03 5.70
C THR A 423 -3.95 -9.56 5.99
N VAL A 424 -4.79 -9.59 4.95
CA VAL A 424 -6.08 -10.28 4.95
C VAL A 424 -6.04 -11.37 3.88
N LEU A 425 -6.27 -12.62 4.25
CA LEU A 425 -6.38 -13.76 3.34
C LEU A 425 -7.77 -14.37 3.51
N ALA A 426 -8.49 -14.55 2.42
CA ALA A 426 -9.85 -15.09 2.42
C ALA A 426 -10.04 -16.15 1.32
N ALA A 427 -10.83 -17.18 1.64
CA ALA A 427 -11.24 -18.23 0.71
C ALA A 427 -12.74 -18.48 0.83
N SER A 428 -13.46 -18.43 -0.29
CA SER A 428 -14.91 -18.67 -0.35
C SER A 428 -15.31 -19.30 -1.68
N THR A 429 -16.32 -20.16 -1.64
CA THR A 429 -16.99 -20.66 -2.84
C THR A 429 -17.96 -19.64 -3.44
N ASP A 430 -18.32 -18.61 -2.69
CA ASP A 430 -19.11 -17.49 -3.20
C ASP A 430 -18.21 -16.52 -3.96
N ARG A 431 -18.09 -16.76 -5.27
CA ARG A 431 -17.22 -15.97 -6.15
C ARG A 431 -17.69 -14.52 -6.33
N ALA A 432 -18.97 -14.22 -6.09
CA ALA A 432 -19.52 -12.88 -6.26
C ALA A 432 -19.19 -11.95 -5.09
N LEU A 433 -19.18 -12.48 -3.88
CA LEU A 433 -19.08 -11.68 -2.65
C LEU A 433 -17.71 -11.73 -1.97
N ARG A 434 -16.84 -12.74 -2.27
CA ARG A 434 -15.58 -12.93 -1.53
C ARG A 434 -14.67 -11.69 -1.50
N ALA A 435 -14.54 -10.98 -2.63
CA ALA A 435 -13.72 -9.76 -2.70
C ALA A 435 -14.30 -8.63 -1.86
N LEU A 436 -15.62 -8.45 -1.87
CA LEU A 436 -16.31 -7.48 -1.03
C LEU A 436 -16.17 -7.82 0.45
N ILE A 437 -16.27 -9.10 0.81
CA ILE A 437 -16.10 -9.59 2.18
C ILE A 437 -14.67 -9.33 2.66
N ALA A 438 -13.65 -9.69 1.86
CA ALA A 438 -12.26 -9.42 2.20
C ALA A 438 -11.99 -7.91 2.36
N GLY A 439 -12.59 -7.07 1.50
CA GLY A 439 -12.55 -5.61 1.64
C GLY A 439 -13.19 -5.12 2.93
N LYS A 440 -14.35 -5.66 3.35
CA LYS A 440 -15.00 -5.30 4.62
C LYS A 440 -14.16 -5.69 5.84
N ILE A 441 -13.45 -6.82 5.78
CA ILE A 441 -12.48 -7.19 6.81
C ILE A 441 -11.34 -6.16 6.84
N GLY A 442 -10.78 -5.79 5.68
CA GLY A 442 -9.74 -4.75 5.58
C GLY A 442 -10.19 -3.39 6.12
N ASP A 443 -11.42 -2.96 5.81
CA ASP A 443 -12.02 -1.73 6.36
C ASP A 443 -12.10 -1.78 7.92
N ALA A 444 -12.49 -2.94 8.48
CA ALA A 444 -12.54 -3.12 9.93
C ALA A 444 -11.14 -3.01 10.57
N VAL A 445 -10.12 -3.60 9.94
CA VAL A 445 -8.71 -3.47 10.38
C VAL A 445 -8.29 -2.00 10.40
N VAL A 446 -8.48 -1.28 9.30
CA VAL A 446 -8.09 0.13 9.17
C VAL A 446 -8.81 0.99 10.22
N ASN A 447 -10.12 0.84 10.35
CA ASN A 447 -10.92 1.65 11.27
C ASN A 447 -10.60 1.39 12.76
N ALA A 448 -10.23 0.16 13.12
CA ALA A 448 -9.87 -0.17 14.50
C ALA A 448 -8.42 0.20 14.84
N LEU A 449 -7.48 -0.02 13.89
CA LEU A 449 -6.06 0.06 14.20
C LEU A 449 -5.42 1.41 13.88
N MET A 450 -5.86 2.14 12.85
CA MET A 450 -5.22 3.42 12.51
C MET A 450 -5.32 4.46 13.65
N PRO A 451 -6.47 4.65 14.31
CA PRO A 451 -6.54 5.53 15.49
C PRO A 451 -5.68 5.04 16.65
N ALA A 452 -5.67 3.73 16.90
CA ALA A 452 -4.89 3.12 17.98
C ALA A 452 -3.37 3.27 17.76
N LEU A 453 -2.90 3.09 16.54
CA LEU A 453 -1.49 3.28 16.16
C LEU A 453 -1.06 4.75 16.29
N LEU A 454 -1.91 5.68 15.86
CA LEU A 454 -1.62 7.11 16.00
C LEU A 454 -1.52 7.51 17.48
N GLU A 455 -2.43 7.04 18.33
CA GLU A 455 -2.41 7.33 19.76
C GLU A 455 -1.22 6.65 20.46
N GLN A 456 -0.85 5.43 20.04
CA GLN A 456 0.34 4.75 20.56
C GLN A 456 1.61 5.53 20.21
N ALA A 457 1.78 5.91 18.94
CA ALA A 457 2.91 6.71 18.48
C ALA A 457 2.99 8.06 19.24
N ALA A 458 1.85 8.70 19.45
CA ALA A 458 1.77 9.96 20.19
C ALA A 458 2.16 9.81 21.68
N THR A 459 1.70 8.72 22.31
CA THR A 459 2.00 8.42 23.72
C THR A 459 3.47 8.11 23.92
N GLU A 460 4.06 7.30 23.04
CA GLU A 460 5.49 7.01 23.07
C GLU A 460 6.33 8.24 22.78
N ALA A 461 5.95 9.05 21.79
CA ALA A 461 6.67 10.29 21.47
C ALA A 461 6.64 11.28 22.65
N GLU A 462 5.51 11.45 23.33
CA GLU A 462 5.41 12.29 24.54
C GLU A 462 6.30 11.75 25.67
N LYS A 463 6.30 10.45 25.92
CA LYS A 463 7.14 9.78 26.93
C LYS A 463 8.62 9.93 26.62
N ASN A 464 9.00 9.74 25.36
CA ASN A 464 10.39 9.68 24.95
C ASN A 464 11.01 11.07 24.73
N TYR A 465 10.28 12.00 24.12
CA TYR A 465 10.82 13.32 23.73
C TYR A 465 10.20 14.49 24.49
N GLY A 466 9.04 14.31 25.10
CA GLY A 466 8.41 15.35 25.92
C GLY A 466 9.20 15.67 27.17
N GLY A 467 9.14 16.92 27.66
CA GLY A 467 9.82 17.37 28.88
C GLY A 467 10.53 18.70 28.71
N THR A 468 11.25 19.10 29.76
CA THR A 468 12.05 20.32 29.76
C THR A 468 13.53 20.00 29.66
N TYR A 469 14.20 20.67 28.75
CA TYR A 469 15.65 20.55 28.52
C TYR A 469 16.31 21.88 28.85
N VAL A 470 17.42 21.84 29.58
CA VAL A 470 18.10 23.05 30.09
C VAL A 470 19.59 23.03 29.75
N SER A 471 20.17 24.23 29.58
CA SER A 471 21.63 24.35 29.45
C SER A 471 22.33 23.94 30.74
N THR A 472 23.43 23.21 30.60
CA THR A 472 24.39 22.90 31.69
C THR A 472 25.60 23.83 31.68
N ILE A 473 25.65 24.76 30.71
CA ILE A 473 26.75 25.74 30.60
C ILE A 473 26.45 26.88 31.56
N GLU A 474 27.40 27.16 32.44
CA GLU A 474 27.30 28.24 33.42
C GLU A 474 27.13 29.62 32.71
N GLY A 475 26.15 30.38 33.14
CA GLY A 475 25.84 31.69 32.56
C GLY A 475 24.98 31.65 31.30
N LEU A 476 24.72 30.47 30.69
CA LEU A 476 23.85 30.36 29.53
C LEU A 476 22.43 30.04 29.99
N ASN A 477 21.56 31.05 29.99
CA ASN A 477 20.13 30.87 30.31
C ASN A 477 19.37 30.42 29.07
N SER A 478 19.40 29.08 28.80
CA SER A 478 18.69 28.48 27.66
C SER A 478 17.92 27.22 28.09
N SER A 479 16.69 27.12 27.61
CA SER A 479 15.82 25.96 27.89
C SER A 479 14.76 25.78 26.80
N ILE A 480 14.39 24.53 26.54
CA ILE A 480 13.27 24.16 25.66
C ILE A 480 12.31 23.27 26.45
N THR A 481 11.00 23.52 26.30
CA THR A 481 9.96 22.62 26.81
C THR A 481 9.18 22.09 25.60
N ILE A 482 9.07 20.75 25.54
CA ILE A 482 8.36 20.02 24.50
C ILE A 482 7.18 19.31 25.13
N THR A 483 6.00 19.48 24.55
CA THR A 483 4.75 18.93 25.04
C THR A 483 3.91 18.38 23.89
N ARG A 484 2.97 17.50 24.20
CA ARG A 484 1.89 17.12 23.31
C ARG A 484 0.68 18.01 23.58
N ASN A 485 0.14 18.68 22.56
CA ASN A 485 -1.13 19.37 22.71
C ASN A 485 -2.29 18.35 22.69
N LYS A 486 -2.99 18.23 23.82
CA LYS A 486 -4.13 17.30 24.01
C LYS A 486 -5.49 18.00 23.90
N THR A 487 -5.52 19.27 23.47
CA THR A 487 -6.76 19.99 23.25
C THR A 487 -7.54 19.35 22.10
N GLU A 488 -8.84 19.14 22.28
CA GLU A 488 -9.71 18.60 21.25
C GLU A 488 -9.60 19.43 19.94
N GLY A 489 -9.39 18.74 18.82
CA GLY A 489 -9.20 19.39 17.51
C GLY A 489 -7.80 20.00 17.28
N ALA A 490 -6.86 19.86 18.22
CA ALA A 490 -5.50 20.27 17.98
C ALA A 490 -4.83 19.35 16.95
N PRO A 491 -4.04 19.90 16.02
CA PRO A 491 -3.25 19.08 15.09
C PRO A 491 -2.31 18.12 15.85
N PRO A 492 -2.18 16.86 15.43
CA PRO A 492 -1.27 15.91 16.07
C PRO A 492 0.18 16.32 15.88
N GLY A 493 1.04 15.98 16.83
CA GLY A 493 2.47 16.24 16.85
C GLY A 493 2.96 16.71 18.23
N LEU A 494 4.26 16.62 18.45
CA LEU A 494 4.92 17.28 19.58
C LEU A 494 5.08 18.77 19.25
N THR A 495 4.97 19.63 20.26
CA THR A 495 5.06 21.08 20.10
C THR A 495 6.13 21.63 21.05
N ILE A 496 6.93 22.56 20.55
CA ILE A 496 7.80 23.36 21.41
C ILE A 496 6.92 24.42 22.06
N SER A 497 6.53 24.17 23.31
CA SER A 497 5.63 25.07 24.07
C SER A 497 6.36 26.23 24.74
N ARG A 498 7.68 26.15 24.88
CA ARG A 498 8.53 27.22 25.38
C ARG A 498 9.95 27.04 24.87
N PHE A 499 10.57 28.15 24.45
CA PHE A 499 11.98 28.19 24.09
C PHE A 499 12.65 29.47 24.55
N ILE A 500 13.48 29.37 25.57
CA ILE A 500 14.35 30.45 26.02
C ILE A 500 15.74 30.24 25.42
N SER A 501 16.25 31.17 24.67
CA SER A 501 17.59 31.13 24.09
C SER A 501 18.42 32.30 24.63
N ASN A 502 19.44 31.99 25.43
CA ASN A 502 20.33 32.96 26.07
C ASN A 502 19.55 34.13 26.76
N GLY A 503 18.47 33.78 27.46
CA GLY A 503 17.62 34.71 28.19
C GLY A 503 16.49 35.38 27.37
N ALA A 504 16.50 35.27 26.05
CA ALA A 504 15.43 35.76 25.18
C ALA A 504 14.34 34.67 24.98
N ASP A 505 13.08 35.07 24.95
CA ASP A 505 11.98 34.22 24.56
C ASP A 505 11.96 34.14 23.03
N TYR A 506 12.41 32.98 22.49
CA TYR A 506 12.58 32.78 21.06
C TYR A 506 11.22 32.74 20.33
N LEU A 507 10.20 32.08 20.91
CA LEU A 507 8.91 31.94 20.25
C LEU A 507 8.21 33.30 20.07
N LEU A 508 8.28 34.15 21.09
CA LEU A 508 7.75 35.53 20.99
C LEU A 508 8.55 36.37 19.98
N ALA A 509 9.87 36.26 19.99
CA ALA A 509 10.73 36.98 19.05
C ALA A 509 10.51 36.54 17.60
N GLU A 510 10.28 35.26 17.38
CA GLU A 510 9.96 34.67 16.07
C GLU A 510 8.59 35.15 15.57
N ALA A 511 7.57 35.16 16.44
CA ALA A 511 6.24 35.64 16.13
C ALA A 511 6.30 37.15 15.74
N GLU A 512 7.01 37.97 16.51
CA GLU A 512 7.20 39.40 16.21
C GLU A 512 7.92 39.61 14.87
N ALA A 513 9.01 38.88 14.62
CA ALA A 513 9.77 38.96 13.37
C ALA A 513 8.94 38.55 12.14
N SER A 514 8.00 37.66 12.33
CA SER A 514 7.09 37.17 11.29
C SER A 514 5.83 38.02 11.13
N GLY A 515 5.66 39.06 11.94
CA GLY A 515 4.46 39.92 11.94
C GLY A 515 3.21 39.22 12.48
N ALA A 516 3.37 38.13 13.21
CA ALA A 516 2.28 37.45 13.90
C ALA A 516 1.89 38.19 15.18
N PRO A 517 0.69 37.88 15.77
CA PRO A 517 0.34 38.40 17.09
C PRO A 517 1.41 38.06 18.12
N ASN A 518 1.61 38.96 19.11
CA ASN A 518 2.52 38.72 20.23
C ASN A 518 1.93 37.68 21.20
N ASP A 519 1.83 36.44 20.71
CA ASP A 519 1.27 35.26 21.37
C ASP A 519 2.12 34.06 20.96
N PRO A 520 2.75 33.35 21.91
CA PRO A 520 3.57 32.18 21.59
C PRO A 520 2.77 31.05 20.94
N ASP A 521 1.44 31.02 21.13
CA ASP A 521 0.56 30.05 20.52
C ASP A 521 0.08 30.44 19.11
N ALA A 522 0.39 31.68 18.66
CA ALA A 522 0.04 32.14 17.32
C ALA A 522 0.81 31.45 16.20
N MET A 523 1.99 30.90 16.53
CA MET A 523 2.85 30.16 15.60
C MET A 523 3.32 28.85 16.27
N PRO A 524 2.46 27.82 16.37
CA PRO A 524 2.85 26.58 17.00
C PRO A 524 4.00 25.91 16.23
N ASN A 525 5.13 25.75 16.90
CA ASN A 525 6.29 25.03 16.39
C ASN A 525 6.09 23.51 16.62
N ARG A 526 5.46 22.84 15.64
CA ARG A 526 5.27 21.38 15.70
C ARG A 526 6.48 20.64 15.17
N LEU A 527 6.91 19.64 15.92
CA LEU A 527 8.04 18.79 15.56
C LEU A 527 7.55 17.62 14.70
N VAL A 528 8.18 17.40 13.56
CA VAL A 528 7.99 16.22 12.71
C VAL A 528 9.31 15.45 12.63
N PRO A 529 9.31 14.12 12.80
CA PRO A 529 10.51 13.32 12.67
C PRO A 529 10.99 13.30 11.21
N THR A 530 12.29 13.48 11.00
CA THR A 530 12.90 13.48 9.67
C THR A 530 13.92 12.38 9.49
N VAL A 531 14.67 12.05 10.53
CA VAL A 531 15.60 10.91 10.57
C VAL A 531 15.44 10.26 11.92
N VAL A 532 14.98 9.01 11.93
CA VAL A 532 14.91 8.18 13.14
C VAL A 532 15.98 7.11 13.00
N ASP A 533 17.13 7.34 13.63
CA ASP A 533 18.25 6.41 13.67
C ASP A 533 18.68 6.18 15.12
N GLU A 534 17.92 5.36 15.80
CA GLU A 534 18.16 4.99 17.19
C GLU A 534 19.48 4.23 17.37
N LYS A 535 19.93 3.50 16.32
CA LYS A 535 21.21 2.78 16.36
C LYS A 535 22.40 3.74 16.47
N SER A 536 22.28 4.96 15.93
CA SER A 536 23.29 6.01 16.12
C SER A 536 23.10 6.80 17.41
N GLY A 537 22.05 6.51 18.19
CA GLY A 537 21.67 7.27 19.39
C GLY A 537 21.15 8.67 19.06
N ARG A 538 20.64 8.91 17.84
CA ARG A 538 20.18 10.22 17.39
C ARG A 538 18.86 10.16 16.61
N VAL A 539 18.00 11.12 16.95
CA VAL A 539 16.75 11.36 16.23
C VAL A 539 16.68 12.83 15.84
N ALA A 540 16.51 13.09 14.53
CA ALA A 540 16.34 14.44 14.02
C ALA A 540 14.87 14.73 13.79
N MET A 541 14.40 15.87 14.31
CA MET A 541 13.06 16.40 14.06
C MET A 541 13.16 17.83 13.53
N ARG A 542 12.18 18.22 12.72
CA ARG A 542 12.07 19.59 12.24
C ARG A 542 10.84 20.26 12.83
N ALA A 543 11.01 21.49 13.29
CA ALA A 543 9.89 22.35 13.65
C ALA A 543 9.23 22.86 12.36
N LEU A 544 7.94 22.64 12.27
CA LEU A 544 7.08 23.26 11.26
C LEU A 544 6.40 24.46 11.91
N THR A 545 6.76 25.63 11.45
CA THR A 545 6.14 26.87 11.87
C THR A 545 4.94 27.12 10.94
N ALA A 546 3.77 26.68 11.34
CA ALA A 546 2.56 26.98 10.60
C ALA A 546 2.03 28.33 11.10
N MET A 547 2.14 29.37 10.28
CA MET A 547 1.18 30.45 10.43
C MET A 547 -0.21 29.86 10.25
N ASP A 548 -1.18 30.28 11.04
CA ASP A 548 -2.60 29.89 10.95
C ASP A 548 -3.20 30.33 9.60
N ALA A 549 -2.56 29.88 8.53
CA ALA A 549 -2.87 30.16 7.13
C ALA A 549 -4.29 29.72 6.73
N PRO A 550 -4.89 28.67 7.34
CA PRO A 550 -6.29 28.35 7.08
C PRO A 550 -7.27 29.45 7.41
N LYS A 551 -6.94 30.34 8.37
CA LYS A 551 -7.78 31.50 8.66
C LYS A 551 -7.63 32.62 7.63
N LEU A 552 -6.48 32.67 6.95
CA LEU A 552 -6.13 33.73 6.00
C LEU A 552 -6.42 33.35 4.54
N SER A 553 -6.43 32.06 4.20
CA SER A 553 -6.61 31.60 2.83
C SER A 553 -7.39 30.30 2.75
N LYS A 554 -8.68 30.40 2.45
CA LYS A 554 -9.55 29.24 2.16
C LYS A 554 -9.50 28.78 0.69
N GLY A 555 -8.66 29.40 -0.14
CA GLY A 555 -8.58 29.09 -1.55
C GLY A 555 -7.58 27.98 -1.87
N ILE A 556 -7.93 27.11 -2.84
CA ILE A 556 -7.07 25.99 -3.26
C ILE A 556 -5.70 26.50 -3.73
N ILE A 557 -5.64 27.59 -4.49
CA ILE A 557 -4.38 28.14 -5.01
C ILE A 557 -3.66 28.97 -3.94
N SER A 558 -4.38 29.81 -3.22
CA SER A 558 -3.77 30.67 -2.19
C SER A 558 -3.22 29.87 -0.99
N GLY A 559 -3.77 28.68 -0.71
CA GLY A 559 -3.26 27.77 0.32
C GLY A 559 -1.86 27.23 0.04
N ILE A 560 -1.40 27.23 -1.22
CA ILE A 560 -0.05 26.75 -1.59
C ILE A 560 1.04 27.61 -0.94
N LEU A 561 0.86 28.93 -0.85
CA LEU A 561 1.88 29.86 -0.36
C LEU A 561 2.10 29.81 1.16
N SER A 562 1.15 29.25 1.88
CA SER A 562 1.22 29.09 3.33
C SER A 562 1.54 27.67 3.78
N ALA A 563 1.88 26.80 2.81
CA ALA A 563 2.16 25.41 3.07
C ALA A 563 3.55 25.24 3.71
N ASP A 564 3.62 24.46 4.78
CA ASP A 564 4.84 24.15 5.52
C ASP A 564 5.93 23.50 4.63
N TRP A 565 5.55 22.73 3.61
CA TRP A 565 6.48 22.12 2.66
C TRP A 565 7.29 23.13 1.84
N THR A 566 6.82 24.38 1.69
CA THR A 566 7.54 25.45 0.99
C THR A 566 8.51 26.20 1.90
N THR A 567 8.36 26.11 3.21
CA THR A 567 9.12 26.87 4.21
C THR A 567 10.07 26.04 5.05
N VAL A 568 9.84 24.71 5.13
CA VAL A 568 10.70 23.80 5.90
C VAL A 568 12.16 23.90 5.45
N GLY A 569 13.08 24.07 6.40
CA GLY A 569 14.50 24.24 6.13
C GLY A 569 14.89 25.60 5.53
N GLY A 570 13.93 26.53 5.39
CA GLY A 570 14.18 27.87 4.81
C GLY A 570 14.89 28.82 5.75
N PRO A 571 14.42 29.05 6.98
CA PRO A 571 15.07 29.95 7.92
C PRO A 571 16.41 29.38 8.40
N THR A 572 17.49 30.13 8.19
CA THR A 572 18.84 29.73 8.61
C THR A 572 19.55 30.79 9.39
N TYR A 573 20.40 30.38 10.33
CA TYR A 573 21.36 31.24 11.01
C TYR A 573 22.76 30.66 10.87
N GLY A 574 23.64 31.41 10.18
CA GLY A 574 24.99 30.94 9.87
C GLY A 574 25.01 29.62 9.13
N ALA A 575 24.17 29.50 8.09
CA ALA A 575 23.98 28.30 7.25
C ALA A 575 23.40 27.06 7.96
N LEU A 576 22.98 27.17 9.23
CA LEU A 576 22.30 26.11 9.95
C LEU A 576 20.79 26.40 9.99
N ASP A 577 20.00 25.39 9.71
CA ASP A 577 18.54 25.44 9.77
C ASP A 577 18.07 25.69 11.21
N MET A 578 17.27 26.73 11.40
CA MET A 578 16.72 27.12 12.70
C MET A 578 15.64 26.16 13.19
N GLY A 579 15.00 25.45 12.29
CA GLY A 579 13.98 24.45 12.59
C GLY A 579 14.52 23.04 12.88
N LEU A 580 15.84 22.81 12.83
CA LEU A 580 16.42 21.48 13.05
C LEU A 580 16.80 21.24 14.51
N TYR A 581 16.17 20.20 15.09
CA TYR A 581 16.39 19.73 16.46
C TYR A 581 16.92 18.29 16.43
N ILE A 582 18.07 18.04 17.02
CA ILE A 582 18.67 16.71 17.12
C ILE A 582 18.57 16.25 18.56
N PHE A 583 17.89 15.14 18.79
CA PHE A 583 17.78 14.50 20.10
C PHE A 583 18.87 13.44 20.24
N ASP A 584 19.61 13.48 21.35
CA ASP A 584 20.42 12.36 21.81
C ASP A 584 19.50 11.41 22.59
N VAL A 585 19.42 10.15 22.20
CA VAL A 585 18.59 9.13 22.84
C VAL A 585 19.43 8.04 23.50
N ASP A 586 18.91 7.47 24.59
CA ASP A 586 19.48 6.30 25.23
C ASP A 586 19.06 4.99 24.55
N ASP A 587 19.49 3.86 25.10
CA ASP A 587 19.21 2.52 24.57
C ASP A 587 17.70 2.17 24.60
N ASP A 588 16.91 2.85 25.42
CA ASP A 588 15.44 2.72 25.49
C ASP A 588 14.71 3.70 24.56
N GLY A 589 15.44 4.44 23.71
CA GLY A 589 14.90 5.43 22.78
C GLY A 589 14.44 6.73 23.44
N LYS A 590 14.71 6.95 24.74
CA LYS A 590 14.33 8.14 25.48
C LYS A 590 15.37 9.24 25.31
N ALA A 591 14.90 10.44 24.97
CA ALA A 591 15.79 11.60 24.78
C ALA A 591 16.45 12.01 26.10
N THR A 592 17.77 12.07 26.10
CA THR A 592 18.63 12.55 27.20
C THR A 592 19.05 14.01 26.98
N GLY A 593 18.96 14.49 25.75
CA GLY A 593 19.28 15.86 25.39
C GLY A 593 18.67 16.26 24.05
N VAL A 594 18.65 17.57 23.79
CA VAL A 594 18.23 18.14 22.50
C VAL A 594 19.20 19.24 22.08
N SER A 595 19.60 19.21 20.81
CA SER A 595 20.46 20.22 20.19
C SER A 595 19.65 20.98 19.12
N PRO A 596 19.14 22.19 19.42
CA PRO A 596 18.65 23.11 18.41
C PRO A 596 19.87 23.62 17.63
N LEU A 597 20.09 23.08 16.43
CA LEU A 597 21.40 23.11 15.78
C LEU A 597 21.90 24.54 15.48
N ALA A 598 21.02 25.41 14.98
CA ALA A 598 21.35 26.82 14.68
C ALA A 598 21.73 27.63 15.93
N PHE A 599 21.27 27.22 17.10
CA PHE A 599 21.54 27.87 18.39
C PHE A 599 22.85 27.38 19.03
N ARG A 600 23.54 26.44 18.42
CA ARG A 600 24.90 25.96 18.81
C ARG A 600 25.01 25.57 20.27
N THR A 601 23.99 24.97 20.81
CA THR A 601 23.94 24.49 22.19
C THR A 601 23.29 23.13 22.27
N THR A 602 23.67 22.34 23.26
CA THR A 602 22.97 21.11 23.62
C THR A 602 22.36 21.29 25.00
N LEU A 603 21.06 21.07 25.07
CA LEU A 603 20.30 21.15 26.31
C LEU A 603 20.08 19.73 26.84
N LYS A 604 20.30 19.53 28.13
CA LYS A 604 20.10 18.24 28.78
C LYS A 604 18.71 18.14 29.38
N ARG A 605 18.10 16.96 29.30
CA ARG A 605 16.79 16.72 29.89
C ARG A 605 16.87 16.96 31.40
N LYS A 606 15.90 17.73 31.91
CA LYS A 606 15.74 17.93 33.33
C LYS A 606 14.85 16.82 33.87
N ASP A 607 15.32 16.12 34.90
CA ASP A 607 14.55 15.09 35.60
C ASP A 607 13.27 15.62 36.26
#